data_efcff1a1d791932d75a1e697fbe9a749
#
_entry.id   efcff1a1d791932d75a1e697fbe9a749
#
_cell.length_a   1.000
_cell.length_b   1.000
_cell.length_c   1.000
_cell.angle_alpha   90.00
_cell.angle_beta   90.00
_cell.angle_gamma   90.00
#
_symmetry.space_group_name_H-M   'P 1'
#
loop_
_entity.id
_entity.type
_entity.pdbx_description
1 polymer ?
#
loop_
_entity_poly.entity_id
_entity_poly.type
_entity_poly.pdbx_seq_one_letter_code
_entity_poly.pdbx_strand_id
1 'polypeptide(L)'
;MKVTGKDGVVRELEFEQEEGKKAFWHSSAHILAQAVKRLYPEANFGVGPVIEHGFYYDIELAHTLVPEDLVVLEREMKKIVGENLAVTRKEVTREVAEKLFANDALKLELLQAIPSDELMTVYEQGEFYDLCRGPHIPSTNKTQHFKLMSISG
;
A
#
# COMPACT_ATOMS: atom_id res chain seq x y z
N MET A 1 -1.16 19.02 3.24
CA MET A 1 -1.93 17.76 3.33
C MET A 1 -1.70 17.09 4.68
N LYS A 2 -2.71 16.39 5.17
CA LYS A 2 -2.60 15.65 6.43
C LYS A 2 -1.85 14.33 6.20
N VAL A 3 -0.96 14.00 7.13
CA VAL A 3 -0.14 12.78 7.07
C VAL A 3 -0.17 12.11 8.44
N THR A 4 -0.44 10.81 8.46
CA THR A 4 -0.28 9.99 9.67
C THR A 4 1.14 9.46 9.67
N GLY A 5 1.95 9.90 10.63
CA GLY A 5 3.34 9.48 10.76
C GLY A 5 3.48 8.07 11.33
N LYS A 6 4.72 7.58 11.36
CA LYS A 6 5.04 6.26 11.92
C LYS A 6 4.68 6.13 13.40
N ASP A 7 4.63 7.25 14.10
CA ASP A 7 4.21 7.33 15.52
C ASP A 7 2.68 7.39 15.69
N GLY A 8 1.94 7.37 14.60
CA GLY A 8 0.48 7.45 14.61
C GLY A 8 -0.07 8.88 14.74
N VAL A 9 0.80 9.88 14.84
CA VAL A 9 0.38 11.29 15.00
C VAL A 9 0.08 11.89 13.63
N VAL A 10 -1.03 12.63 13.52
CA VAL A 10 -1.43 13.32 12.30
C VAL A 10 -0.81 14.72 12.30
N ARG A 11 -0.12 15.06 11.20
CA ARG A 11 0.51 16.36 11.00
C ARG A 11 0.11 16.94 9.65
N GLU A 12 0.12 18.27 9.55
CA GLU A 12 -0.07 18.95 8.27
C GLU A 12 1.32 19.11 7.61
N LEU A 13 1.49 18.54 6.42
CA LEU A 13 2.76 18.58 5.68
C LEU A 13 2.51 18.95 4.22
N GLU A 14 3.53 19.57 3.62
CA GLU A 14 3.53 19.84 2.19
C GLU A 14 4.12 18.63 1.44
N PHE A 15 3.74 18.46 0.18
CA PHE A 15 4.24 17.36 -0.66
C PHE A 15 5.76 17.42 -0.80
N GLU A 16 6.34 18.62 -0.88
CA GLU A 16 7.78 18.83 -1.07
C GLU A 16 8.61 18.40 0.14
N GLN A 17 7.99 18.33 1.33
CA GLN A 17 8.66 17.81 2.51
C GLN A 17 8.87 16.30 2.37
N GLU A 18 10.01 15.80 2.84
CA GLU A 18 10.39 14.39 2.66
C GLU A 18 9.29 13.43 3.17
N GLU A 19 8.78 13.65 4.37
CA GLU A 19 7.74 12.80 4.95
C GLU A 19 6.41 12.92 4.20
N GLY A 20 6.07 14.12 3.73
CA GLY A 20 4.89 14.35 2.90
C GLY A 20 4.96 13.59 1.59
N LYS A 21 6.10 13.64 0.92
CA LYS A 21 6.34 12.92 -0.33
C LYS A 21 6.27 11.40 -0.12
N LYS A 22 6.91 10.90 0.94
CA LYS A 22 6.85 9.46 1.27
C LYS A 22 5.42 9.00 1.54
N ALA A 23 4.65 9.79 2.30
CA ALA A 23 3.26 9.46 2.59
C ALA A 23 2.40 9.40 1.33
N PHE A 24 2.59 10.35 0.43
CA PHE A 24 1.85 10.39 -0.84
C PHE A 24 2.16 9.16 -1.71
N TRP A 25 3.45 8.89 -1.95
CA TRP A 25 3.84 7.76 -2.78
C TRP A 25 3.53 6.42 -2.13
N HIS A 26 3.70 6.31 -0.80
CA HIS A 26 3.40 5.08 -0.07
C HIS A 26 1.90 4.76 -0.13
N SER A 27 1.06 5.77 0.04
CA SER A 27 -0.39 5.61 -0.09
C SER A 27 -0.80 5.29 -1.53
N SER A 28 -0.11 5.86 -2.51
CA SER A 28 -0.32 5.50 -3.92
C SER A 28 0.03 4.04 -4.19
N ALA A 29 1.11 3.54 -3.58
CA ALA A 29 1.49 2.12 -3.69
C ALA A 29 0.40 1.20 -3.13
N HIS A 30 -0.20 1.56 -1.99
CA HIS A 30 -1.29 0.78 -1.41
C HIS A 30 -2.56 0.82 -2.27
N ILE A 31 -2.84 1.93 -2.95
CA ILE A 31 -3.96 2.01 -3.89
C ILE A 31 -3.70 1.09 -5.09
N LEU A 32 -2.47 1.03 -5.58
CA LEU A 32 -2.10 0.06 -6.62
C LEU A 32 -2.31 -1.38 -6.14
N ALA A 33 -1.83 -1.71 -4.95
CA ALA A 33 -1.99 -3.04 -4.39
C ALA A 33 -3.46 -3.42 -4.24
N GLN A 34 -4.29 -2.50 -3.78
CA GLN A 34 -5.74 -2.71 -3.66
C GLN A 34 -6.38 -2.96 -5.04
N ALA A 35 -6.00 -2.18 -6.05
CA ALA A 35 -6.49 -2.37 -7.41
C ALA A 35 -6.12 -3.76 -7.94
N VAL A 36 -4.88 -4.19 -7.73
CA VAL A 36 -4.42 -5.53 -8.12
C VAL A 36 -5.24 -6.61 -7.39
N LYS A 37 -5.46 -6.45 -6.09
CA LYS A 37 -6.21 -7.42 -5.30
C LYS A 37 -7.66 -7.56 -5.77
N ARG A 38 -8.28 -6.46 -6.18
CA ARG A 38 -9.64 -6.48 -6.73
C ARG A 38 -9.72 -7.22 -8.06
N LEU A 39 -8.73 -7.02 -8.93
CA LEU A 39 -8.70 -7.62 -10.27
C LEU A 39 -8.12 -9.05 -10.25
N TYR A 40 -7.22 -9.31 -9.33
CA TYR A 40 -6.52 -10.60 -9.18
C TYR A 40 -6.54 -11.02 -7.71
N PRO A 41 -7.67 -11.58 -7.21
CA PRO A 41 -7.81 -11.90 -5.77
C PRO A 41 -6.76 -12.86 -5.21
N GLU A 42 -6.14 -13.68 -6.06
CA GLU A 42 -5.10 -14.64 -5.69
C GLU A 42 -3.70 -14.03 -5.60
N ALA A 43 -3.56 -12.73 -5.91
CA ALA A 43 -2.26 -12.06 -5.87
C ALA A 43 -1.63 -12.09 -4.48
N ASN A 44 -0.33 -12.33 -4.45
CA ASN A 44 0.49 -12.22 -3.24
C ASN A 44 1.33 -10.95 -3.34
N PHE A 45 1.48 -10.25 -2.22
CA PHE A 45 2.15 -8.95 -2.19
C PHE A 45 3.45 -9.03 -1.40
N GLY A 46 4.54 -8.64 -2.05
CA GLY A 46 5.83 -8.45 -1.42
C GLY A 46 5.93 -7.06 -0.80
N VAL A 47 6.93 -6.29 -1.20
CA VAL A 47 7.18 -4.94 -0.70
C VAL A 47 6.82 -3.90 -1.75
N GLY A 48 6.37 -2.73 -1.28
CA GLY A 48 6.03 -1.58 -2.13
C GLY A 48 6.77 -0.33 -1.68
N PRO A 49 8.11 -0.28 -1.88
CA PRO A 49 8.89 0.85 -1.38
C PRO A 49 8.67 2.12 -2.18
N VAL A 50 8.85 3.25 -1.48
CA VAL A 50 8.93 4.57 -2.11
C VAL A 50 10.36 4.75 -2.61
N ILE A 51 10.47 5.26 -3.84
CA ILE A 51 11.75 5.62 -4.45
C ILE A 51 11.79 7.15 -4.66
N GLU A 52 12.88 7.67 -5.22
CA GLU A 52 13.09 9.12 -5.34
C GLU A 52 11.95 9.84 -6.05
N HIS A 53 11.45 9.28 -7.15
CA HIS A 53 10.39 9.89 -7.96
C HIS A 53 9.19 8.97 -8.16
N GLY A 54 8.74 8.32 -7.09
CA GLY A 54 7.57 7.47 -7.17
C GLY A 54 7.64 6.26 -6.26
N PHE A 55 7.14 5.14 -6.77
CA PHE A 55 7.07 3.89 -6.03
C PHE A 55 7.05 2.71 -6.99
N TYR A 56 7.31 1.51 -6.45
CA TYR A 56 6.99 0.26 -7.14
C TYR A 56 6.36 -0.72 -6.14
N TYR A 57 5.83 -1.83 -6.63
CA TYR A 57 5.29 -2.88 -5.79
C TYR A 57 5.64 -4.24 -6.38
N ASP A 58 6.22 -5.11 -5.56
CA ASP A 58 6.51 -6.49 -5.93
C ASP A 58 5.26 -7.34 -5.70
N ILE A 59 4.76 -7.93 -6.78
CA ILE A 59 3.51 -8.68 -6.76
C ILE A 59 3.73 -10.02 -7.45
N GLU A 60 3.28 -11.09 -6.80
CA GLU A 60 3.27 -12.43 -7.39
C GLU A 60 1.89 -12.71 -7.95
N LEU A 61 1.84 -12.96 -9.26
CA LEU A 61 0.61 -13.24 -10.00
C LEU A 61 0.78 -14.47 -10.88
N ALA A 62 -0.29 -15.28 -11.00
CA ALA A 62 -0.37 -16.31 -12.01
C ALA A 62 -0.53 -15.71 -13.42
N HIS A 63 -1.22 -14.57 -13.51
CA HIS A 63 -1.39 -13.80 -14.75
C HIS A 63 -0.12 -13.01 -15.07
N THR A 64 0.37 -13.14 -16.31
CA THR A 64 1.49 -12.33 -16.79
C THR A 64 0.98 -10.96 -17.23
N LEU A 65 1.44 -9.90 -16.53
CA LEU A 65 1.04 -8.54 -16.86
C LEU A 65 1.63 -8.10 -18.20
N VAL A 66 0.81 -7.40 -18.97
CA VAL A 66 1.19 -6.76 -20.24
C VAL A 66 0.92 -5.26 -20.13
N PRO A 67 1.50 -4.42 -21.03
CA PRO A 67 1.30 -2.95 -20.92
C PRO A 67 -0.15 -2.50 -20.89
N GLU A 68 -1.04 -3.21 -21.55
CA GLU A 68 -2.48 -2.90 -21.56
C GLU A 68 -3.10 -3.06 -20.18
N ASP A 69 -2.56 -3.93 -19.33
CA ASP A 69 -3.04 -4.12 -17.96
C ASP A 69 -2.80 -2.88 -17.11
N LEU A 70 -1.78 -2.08 -17.42
CA LEU A 70 -1.51 -0.83 -16.69
C LEU A 70 -2.67 0.15 -16.82
N VAL A 71 -3.31 0.20 -17.99
CA VAL A 71 -4.48 1.06 -18.23
C VAL A 71 -5.65 0.61 -17.36
N VAL A 72 -5.88 -0.70 -17.28
CA VAL A 72 -6.96 -1.29 -16.48
C VAL A 72 -6.71 -1.05 -14.99
N LEU A 73 -5.48 -1.25 -14.54
CA LEU A 73 -5.08 -1.01 -13.15
C LEU A 73 -5.23 0.45 -12.75
N GLU A 74 -4.79 1.39 -13.60
CA GLU A 74 -4.97 2.83 -13.34
C GLU A 74 -6.44 3.21 -13.23
N ARG A 75 -7.29 2.62 -14.04
CA ARG A 75 -8.73 2.86 -13.98
C ARG A 75 -9.29 2.40 -12.64
N GLU A 76 -8.89 1.23 -12.17
CA GLU A 76 -9.31 0.72 -10.86
C GLU A 76 -8.75 1.57 -9.71
N MET A 77 -7.51 2.04 -9.84
CA MET A 77 -6.92 2.96 -8.86
C MET A 77 -7.72 4.26 -8.76
N LYS A 78 -8.11 4.85 -9.90
CA LYS A 78 -8.95 6.06 -9.92
C LYS A 78 -10.32 5.83 -9.29
N LYS A 79 -10.87 4.64 -9.47
CA LYS A 79 -12.12 4.23 -8.83
C LYS A 79 -11.98 4.21 -7.31
N ILE A 80 -10.89 3.63 -6.80
CA ILE A 80 -10.58 3.59 -5.36
C ILE A 80 -10.42 5.00 -4.80
N VAL A 81 -9.71 5.86 -5.51
CA VAL A 81 -9.57 7.28 -5.15
C VAL A 81 -10.95 7.94 -5.03
N GLY A 82 -11.82 7.69 -6.00
CA GLY A 82 -13.19 8.22 -6.00
C GLY A 82 -14.06 7.70 -4.87
N GLU A 83 -13.79 6.52 -4.36
CA GLU A 83 -14.52 5.94 -3.21
C GLU A 83 -14.21 6.68 -1.89
N ASN A 84 -13.14 7.45 -1.84
CA ASN A 84 -12.74 8.22 -0.66
C ASN A 84 -12.69 7.38 0.62
N LEU A 85 -11.93 6.29 0.57
CA LEU A 85 -11.81 5.39 1.71
C LEU A 85 -10.90 5.96 2.79
N ALA A 86 -11.31 5.82 4.05
CA ALA A 86 -10.45 6.17 5.18
C ALA A 86 -9.27 5.19 5.25
N VAL A 87 -8.09 5.73 5.50
CA VAL A 87 -6.87 4.94 5.71
C VAL A 87 -6.60 4.90 7.21
N THR A 88 -6.77 3.73 7.82
CA THR A 88 -6.71 3.56 9.26
C THR A 88 -5.47 2.78 9.68
N ARG A 89 -4.68 3.36 10.60
CA ARG A 89 -3.51 2.71 11.19
C ARG A 89 -3.94 1.88 12.39
N LYS A 90 -3.50 0.62 12.43
CA LYS A 90 -3.75 -0.28 13.57
C LYS A 90 -2.46 -0.95 14.01
N GLU A 91 -2.22 -0.96 15.32
CA GLU A 91 -1.16 -1.74 15.91
C GLU A 91 -1.68 -3.17 16.14
N VAL A 92 -0.92 -4.16 15.69
CA VAL A 92 -1.35 -5.56 15.76
C VAL A 92 -0.26 -6.43 16.37
N THR A 93 -0.69 -7.54 16.98
CA THR A 93 0.22 -8.59 17.45
C THR A 93 0.65 -9.47 16.28
N ARG A 94 1.72 -10.23 16.46
CA ARG A 94 2.17 -11.19 15.45
C ARG A 94 1.08 -12.19 15.08
N GLU A 95 0.36 -12.70 16.08
CA GLU A 95 -0.72 -13.67 15.86
C GLU A 95 -1.85 -13.08 15.01
N VAL A 96 -2.21 -11.84 15.26
CA VAL A 96 -3.23 -11.13 14.46
C VAL A 96 -2.73 -10.93 13.02
N ALA A 97 -1.48 -10.49 12.86
CA ALA A 97 -0.88 -10.29 11.54
C ALA A 97 -0.83 -11.60 10.75
N GLU A 98 -0.43 -12.70 11.38
CA GLU A 98 -0.39 -14.01 10.74
C GLU A 98 -1.77 -14.45 10.22
N LYS A 99 -2.82 -14.17 10.98
CA LYS A 99 -4.20 -14.46 10.57
C LYS A 99 -4.66 -13.59 9.40
N LEU A 100 -4.33 -12.29 9.45
CA LEU A 100 -4.71 -11.35 8.39
C LEU A 100 -4.10 -11.73 7.06
N PHE A 101 -2.84 -12.18 7.05
CA PHE A 101 -2.09 -12.51 5.84
C PHE A 101 -1.98 -14.00 5.58
N ALA A 102 -2.85 -14.82 6.19
CA ALA A 102 -2.79 -16.28 6.09
C ALA A 102 -2.83 -16.80 4.64
N ASN A 103 -3.47 -16.08 3.73
CA ASN A 103 -3.59 -16.46 2.32
C ASN A 103 -2.54 -15.80 1.42
N ASP A 104 -1.57 -15.09 1.99
CA ASP A 104 -0.51 -14.44 1.24
C ASP A 104 0.85 -14.96 1.71
N ALA A 105 1.39 -15.93 0.95
CA ALA A 105 2.64 -16.59 1.31
C ALA A 105 3.85 -15.65 1.34
N LEU A 106 3.90 -14.67 0.42
CA LEU A 106 4.97 -13.68 0.41
C LEU A 106 4.93 -12.80 1.65
N LYS A 107 3.74 -12.37 2.04
CA LYS A 107 3.55 -11.52 3.21
C LYS A 107 3.90 -12.27 4.50
N LEU A 108 3.54 -13.53 4.61
CA LEU A 108 3.91 -14.36 5.76
C LEU A 108 5.42 -14.52 5.88
N GLU A 109 6.11 -14.68 4.76
CA GLU A 109 7.57 -14.77 4.74
C GLU A 109 8.23 -13.47 5.22
N LEU A 110 7.74 -12.33 4.74
CA LEU A 110 8.20 -11.02 5.18
C LEU A 110 7.94 -10.79 6.66
N LEU A 111 6.78 -11.23 7.14
CA LEU A 111 6.39 -11.11 8.54
C LEU A 111 7.33 -11.88 9.46
N GLN A 112 7.76 -13.07 9.06
CA GLN A 112 8.71 -13.88 9.82
C GLN A 112 10.09 -13.23 9.94
N ALA A 113 10.47 -12.38 8.99
CA ALA A 113 11.73 -11.65 9.03
C ALA A 113 11.72 -10.46 10.00
N ILE A 114 10.55 -10.05 10.49
CA ILE A 114 10.42 -8.96 11.46
C ILE A 114 10.84 -9.45 12.85
N PRO A 115 11.75 -8.73 13.56
CA PRO A 115 12.12 -9.10 14.93
C PRO A 115 10.90 -9.22 15.85
N SER A 116 10.92 -10.19 16.77
CA SER A 116 9.79 -10.51 17.63
C SER A 116 9.37 -9.38 18.57
N ASP A 117 10.29 -8.47 18.89
CA ASP A 117 10.06 -7.31 19.75
C ASP A 117 9.67 -6.04 18.98
N GLU A 118 9.64 -6.10 17.65
CA GLU A 118 9.29 -4.94 16.85
C GLU A 118 7.78 -4.75 16.77
N LEU A 119 7.33 -3.50 16.90
CA LEU A 119 5.92 -3.14 16.75
C LEU A 119 5.48 -3.36 15.30
N MET A 120 4.35 -4.03 15.15
CA MET A 120 3.73 -4.25 13.84
C MET A 120 2.53 -3.33 13.67
N THR A 121 2.44 -2.70 12.50
CA THR A 121 1.31 -1.86 12.13
C THR A 121 0.71 -2.32 10.82
N VAL A 122 -0.62 -2.24 10.75
CA VAL A 122 -1.40 -2.54 9.55
C VAL A 122 -2.19 -1.29 9.20
N TYR A 123 -2.20 -0.96 7.91
CA TYR A 123 -3.03 0.12 7.38
C TYR A 123 -4.18 -0.49 6.60
N GLU A 124 -5.40 -0.09 6.95
CA GLU A 124 -6.62 -0.57 6.30
C GLU A 124 -7.27 0.54 5.48
N GLN A 125 -7.75 0.19 4.30
CA GLN A 125 -8.55 1.08 3.46
C GLN A 125 -9.62 0.25 2.73
N GLY A 126 -10.88 0.41 3.15
CA GLY A 126 -11.98 -0.42 2.68
C GLY A 126 -11.73 -1.89 2.99
N GLU A 127 -11.83 -2.75 1.98
CA GLU A 127 -11.58 -4.19 2.09
C GLU A 127 -10.10 -4.57 2.06
N PHE A 128 -9.23 -3.61 1.77
CA PHE A 128 -7.78 -3.85 1.65
C PHE A 128 -7.03 -3.47 2.91
N TYR A 129 -6.02 -4.27 3.25
CA TYR A 129 -5.09 -3.97 4.35
C TYR A 129 -3.70 -4.46 3.98
N ASP A 130 -2.67 -3.78 4.51
CA ASP A 130 -1.28 -4.15 4.29
C ASP A 130 -0.44 -3.88 5.52
N LEU A 131 0.60 -4.69 5.68
CA LEU A 131 1.60 -4.55 6.75
C LEU A 131 2.56 -3.44 6.34
N CYS A 132 2.61 -2.37 7.15
CA CYS A 132 3.35 -1.18 6.77
C CYS A 132 3.62 -0.30 7.98
N ARG A 133 4.76 0.41 7.97
CA ARG A 133 5.12 1.35 9.04
C ARG A 133 4.59 2.75 8.80
N GLY A 134 4.11 3.05 7.59
CA GLY A 134 3.78 4.41 7.19
C GLY A 134 5.03 5.21 6.76
N PRO A 135 4.93 6.52 6.57
CA PRO A 135 3.74 7.33 6.76
C PRO A 135 2.69 7.17 5.66
N HIS A 136 1.45 7.52 5.95
CA HIS A 136 0.33 7.49 5.00
C HIS A 136 -0.53 8.73 5.09
N ILE A 137 -1.26 9.03 4.02
CA ILE A 137 -2.32 10.02 4.04
C ILE A 137 -3.61 9.39 4.56
N PRO A 138 -4.54 10.20 5.14
CA PRO A 138 -5.68 9.64 5.88
C PRO A 138 -6.86 9.17 5.03
N SER A 139 -6.87 9.44 3.72
CA SER A 139 -7.93 8.98 2.84
C SER A 139 -7.45 8.81 1.40
N THR A 140 -8.08 7.89 0.67
CA THR A 140 -7.65 7.55 -0.69
C THR A 140 -7.88 8.68 -1.70
N ASN A 141 -8.81 9.60 -1.45
CA ASN A 141 -9.08 10.67 -2.42
C ASN A 141 -8.01 11.76 -2.47
N LYS A 142 -7.00 11.70 -1.60
CA LYS A 142 -5.89 12.66 -1.61
C LYS A 142 -4.75 12.25 -2.54
N THR A 143 -4.76 11.03 -3.07
CA THR A 143 -3.74 10.51 -4.00
C THR A 143 -4.26 10.51 -5.44
N GLN A 144 -4.58 11.67 -5.97
CA GLN A 144 -5.18 11.79 -7.30
C GLN A 144 -4.17 11.83 -8.45
N HIS A 145 -2.90 12.08 -8.14
CA HIS A 145 -1.85 12.29 -9.15
C HIS A 145 -0.88 11.10 -9.15
N PHE A 146 -1.13 10.15 -10.05
CA PHE A 146 -0.25 9.00 -10.24
C PHE A 146 -0.28 8.55 -11.70
N LYS A 147 0.75 7.79 -12.08
CA LYS A 147 0.86 7.17 -13.40
C LYS A 147 1.61 5.86 -13.27
N LEU A 148 1.07 4.79 -13.82
CA LEU A 148 1.78 3.50 -13.91
C LEU A 148 2.66 3.53 -15.15
N MET A 149 3.97 3.38 -14.95
CA MET A 149 4.96 3.61 -15.99
C MET A 149 5.41 2.35 -16.71
N SER A 150 5.66 1.26 -15.95
CA SER A 150 6.26 0.07 -16.54
C SER A 150 6.04 -1.17 -15.68
N ILE A 151 6.29 -2.31 -16.31
CA ILE A 151 6.27 -3.64 -15.69
C ILE A 151 7.67 -4.20 -15.86
N SER A 152 8.20 -4.83 -14.79
CA SER A 152 9.45 -5.59 -14.89
C SER A 152 9.36 -6.87 -14.05
N GLY A 153 10.20 -7.81 -14.40
CA GLY A 153 10.18 -9.10 -13.69
C GLY A 153 10.65 -10.25 -14.53
#